data_9607b9184d8b6c530618737c30adef5c
#
_entry.id   9607b9184d8b6c530618737c30adef5c
#
_cell.length_a   1.000
_cell.length_b   1.000
_cell.length_c   1.000
_cell.angle_alpha   90.00
_cell.angle_beta   90.00
_cell.angle_gamma   90.00
#
_symmetry.space_group_name_H-M   'P 1'
#
loop_
_entity.id
_entity.type
_entity.pdbx_description
1 polymer ?
#
loop_
_entity_poly.entity_id
_entity_poly.type
_entity_poly.pdbx_seq_one_letter_code
_entity_poly.pdbx_strand_id
1 'polypeptide(L)'
;MNNAQQSKSLEEVHASVDTMKKKGFFKKLLAFMGPAFLISVGYMDPGNWATDLAGGSQFGYALLWVLLMSNIMAVLLQSLSTRLGIVYGHDLAQACRASYPAPVNYALYFLAEIAIIATDLAEVIGMAIGLNLLFGLPVIWGIVFTFLDTFILLFLINKGMRKMEAFILALVFIIGLSFLVEMFLAKPQIGEIIKGFVPSIPNRDALYIALGIIGATVMPHNLYLHSSLVQTRKFGRSVKHIKEAIKFNLIDSILALNLAFFVNAAILILAAATFYKAGLYQVAEIQDAYKLLEPLLGSQWAPVLFAIALIAAGQSSTITGTLAGQIIMEGFVNFRIQPWVRRMITRLFAILPAIAVILIYGVAYTGKLLIFSQVVLSLQLGFAVIPLIHFVSDKQLMGRFAISLKTKIAAWLIAGTIIVLNSLLVINEIHAWLMAGQIGFWTIILLFIVLSAVVLLLLYITFVPWIKSVPLKSLKVHAQDDIDPSFQPPEYRRIAIALDFSTIDHKVLQHALALGKPQARYLLIHIVESAPAIYHGQDTADYETLKDKEVLERYAQKIRSLGYDVETKIGYGNPKVAIPKIVTGFKADVLVFGSHGHKLLKDLLFGTTINTVRHNINIPILVVRH
;
A
#
# COMPACT_ATOMS: atom_id res chain seq x y z
N MET A 1 -28.70 -6.99 12.28
CA MET A 1 -27.67 -7.12 11.22
C MET A 1 -26.77 -5.90 11.30
N ASN A 2 -25.53 -6.12 11.70
CA ASN A 2 -24.58 -5.11 12.16
C ASN A 2 -24.28 -4.05 11.11
N ASN A 3 -24.52 -2.77 11.49
CA ASN A 3 -23.91 -1.62 10.82
C ASN A 3 -22.40 -1.61 11.11
N ALA A 4 -21.64 -2.38 10.33
CA ALA A 4 -20.19 -2.24 10.33
C ALA A 4 -19.86 -0.85 9.76
N GLN A 5 -19.41 0.07 10.60
CA GLN A 5 -18.79 1.33 10.18
C GLN A 5 -17.75 1.00 9.13
N GLN A 6 -17.92 1.50 7.90
CA GLN A 6 -16.93 1.35 6.85
C GLN A 6 -15.70 2.18 7.24
N SER A 7 -14.65 1.52 7.74
CA SER A 7 -13.37 2.16 8.01
C SER A 7 -12.78 2.68 6.70
N LYS A 8 -12.17 3.86 6.73
CA LYS A 8 -11.45 4.42 5.59
C LYS A 8 -10.11 3.72 5.46
N SER A 9 -9.67 3.47 4.24
CA SER A 9 -8.33 2.93 3.99
C SER A 9 -7.29 3.92 4.51
N LEU A 10 -6.27 3.45 5.23
CA LEU A 10 -5.25 4.27 5.89
C LEU A 10 -5.82 5.41 6.76
N GLU A 11 -6.89 5.17 7.47
CA GLU A 11 -7.59 6.19 8.30
C GLU A 11 -6.65 6.93 9.27
N GLU A 12 -5.62 6.27 9.76
CA GLU A 12 -4.64 6.79 10.71
C GLU A 12 -3.84 7.99 10.17
N VAL A 13 -3.67 8.09 8.85
CA VAL A 13 -2.90 9.17 8.22
C VAL A 13 -3.77 10.20 7.50
N HIS A 14 -5.10 10.02 7.49
CA HIS A 14 -6.02 10.99 6.90
C HIS A 14 -5.92 12.34 7.61
N ALA A 15 -5.93 13.42 6.81
CA ALA A 15 -5.83 14.80 7.29
C ALA A 15 -4.60 15.08 8.20
N SER A 16 -3.55 14.24 8.12
CA SER A 16 -2.34 14.37 8.94
C SER A 16 -1.48 15.59 8.55
N VAL A 17 -1.63 16.10 7.32
CA VAL A 17 -0.91 17.25 6.79
C VAL A 17 -1.84 18.44 6.63
N ASP A 18 -1.69 19.47 7.48
CA ASP A 18 -2.52 20.67 7.44
C ASP A 18 -2.06 21.62 6.33
N THR A 19 -2.90 21.78 5.31
CA THR A 19 -2.69 22.70 4.18
C THR A 19 -3.39 24.05 4.37
N MET A 20 -4.32 24.16 5.32
CA MET A 20 -5.17 25.35 5.50
C MET A 20 -4.43 26.54 6.10
N LYS A 21 -3.46 26.27 7.00
CA LYS A 21 -2.67 27.31 7.68
C LYS A 21 -1.65 28.00 6.77
N LYS A 22 -1.40 27.49 5.57
CA LYS A 22 -0.37 28.01 4.66
C LYS A 22 -0.93 29.10 3.75
N LYS A 23 -0.30 30.29 3.77
CA LYS A 23 -0.64 31.42 2.90
C LYS A 23 0.42 31.55 1.79
N GLY A 24 -0.01 31.99 0.58
CA GLY A 24 0.85 32.15 -0.60
C GLY A 24 0.99 30.88 -1.44
N PHE A 25 1.22 31.06 -2.75
CA PHE A 25 1.24 29.98 -3.75
C PHE A 25 2.30 28.91 -3.43
N PHE A 26 3.56 29.29 -3.26
CA PHE A 26 4.66 28.34 -3.05
C PHE A 26 4.52 27.56 -1.73
N LYS A 27 4.12 28.24 -0.63
CA LYS A 27 3.92 27.56 0.66
C LYS A 27 2.75 26.56 0.62
N LYS A 28 1.68 26.88 -0.12
CA LYS A 28 0.58 25.96 -0.37
C LYS A 28 1.01 24.80 -1.26
N LEU A 29 1.71 25.07 -2.36
CA LEU A 29 2.23 24.05 -3.25
C LEU A 29 3.06 23.03 -2.47
N LEU A 30 4.06 23.47 -1.70
CA LEU A 30 4.87 22.60 -0.85
C LEU A 30 4.06 21.82 0.19
N ALA A 31 2.95 22.37 0.69
CA ALA A 31 2.08 21.65 1.63
C ALA A 31 1.27 20.54 0.93
N PHE A 32 0.86 20.75 -0.32
CA PHE A 32 0.16 19.74 -1.13
C PHE A 32 1.11 18.71 -1.76
N MET A 33 2.36 19.11 -2.10
CA MET A 33 3.37 18.21 -2.66
C MET A 33 3.67 17.04 -1.72
N GLY A 34 3.87 15.88 -2.33
CA GLY A 34 4.27 14.63 -1.69
C GLY A 34 3.51 13.40 -2.17
N PRO A 35 2.16 13.38 -2.26
CA PRO A 35 1.43 12.21 -2.76
C PRO A 35 1.89 11.76 -4.13
N ALA A 36 2.05 12.68 -5.07
CA ALA A 36 2.51 12.34 -6.41
C ALA A 36 3.98 11.94 -6.46
N PHE A 37 4.84 12.50 -5.61
CA PHE A 37 6.23 12.05 -5.48
C PHE A 37 6.33 10.65 -4.90
N LEU A 38 5.47 10.29 -3.93
CA LEU A 38 5.35 8.90 -3.46
C LEU A 38 5.01 7.95 -4.61
N ILE A 39 4.08 8.34 -5.47
CA ILE A 39 3.64 7.51 -6.59
C ILE A 39 4.68 7.45 -7.71
N SER A 40 5.38 8.57 -7.99
CA SER A 40 6.36 8.65 -9.08
C SER A 40 7.50 7.64 -8.92
N VAL A 41 7.76 7.18 -7.72
CA VAL A 41 8.76 6.14 -7.45
C VAL A 41 8.37 4.80 -8.07
N GLY A 42 7.12 4.42 -8.04
CA GLY A 42 6.66 3.24 -8.74
C GLY A 42 6.93 3.31 -10.25
N TYR A 43 6.94 4.51 -10.84
CA TYR A 43 7.29 4.72 -12.25
C TYR A 43 8.79 4.61 -12.55
N MET A 44 9.62 4.40 -11.55
CA MET A 44 11.08 4.25 -11.68
C MET A 44 11.57 2.94 -11.06
N ASP A 45 10.69 1.96 -10.90
CA ASP A 45 10.98 0.66 -10.29
C ASP A 45 11.91 -0.19 -11.17
N PRO A 46 12.48 -1.29 -10.65
CA PRO A 46 13.34 -2.17 -11.44
C PRO A 46 12.67 -2.80 -12.66
N GLY A 47 11.33 -2.89 -12.69
CA GLY A 47 10.57 -3.35 -13.85
C GLY A 47 10.63 -2.35 -15.00
N ASN A 48 10.51 -1.05 -14.72
CA ASN A 48 10.76 0.02 -15.71
C ASN A 48 12.19 -0.07 -16.25
N TRP A 49 13.18 -0.28 -15.39
CA TRP A 49 14.58 -0.42 -15.83
C TRP A 49 14.75 -1.54 -16.83
N ALA A 50 14.18 -2.72 -16.59
CA ALA A 50 14.29 -3.85 -17.48
C ALA A 50 13.66 -3.58 -18.85
N THR A 51 12.48 -2.95 -18.88
CA THR A 51 11.77 -2.61 -20.13
C THR A 51 12.49 -1.51 -20.90
N ASP A 52 12.98 -0.47 -20.23
CA ASP A 52 13.67 0.65 -20.86
C ASP A 52 15.05 0.24 -21.38
N LEU A 53 15.78 -0.59 -20.62
CA LEU A 53 17.05 -1.16 -21.01
C LEU A 53 16.91 -2.05 -22.25
N ALA A 54 15.92 -2.99 -22.22
CA ALA A 54 15.64 -3.85 -23.36
C ALA A 54 15.18 -3.06 -24.59
N GLY A 55 14.33 -2.05 -24.37
CA GLY A 55 13.86 -1.15 -25.43
C GLY A 55 15.00 -0.39 -26.10
N GLY A 56 15.89 0.21 -25.28
CA GLY A 56 17.02 0.99 -25.74
C GLY A 56 18.10 0.15 -26.43
N SER A 57 18.45 -1.01 -25.86
CA SER A 57 19.47 -1.90 -26.43
C SER A 57 19.05 -2.59 -27.72
N GLN A 58 17.77 -2.98 -27.85
CA GLN A 58 17.28 -3.71 -29.03
C GLN A 58 16.81 -2.78 -30.15
N PHE A 59 16.19 -1.65 -29.83
CA PHE A 59 15.52 -0.78 -30.81
C PHE A 59 16.08 0.64 -30.84
N GLY A 60 17.17 0.90 -30.12
CA GLY A 60 17.75 2.23 -30.03
C GLY A 60 16.78 3.22 -29.44
N TYR A 61 16.59 4.35 -30.09
CA TYR A 61 15.68 5.40 -29.63
C TYR A 61 14.21 5.20 -30.03
N ALA A 62 13.88 4.13 -30.79
CA ALA A 62 12.58 3.97 -31.45
C ALA A 62 11.38 3.90 -30.49
N LEU A 63 11.58 3.57 -29.21
CA LEU A 63 10.51 3.46 -28.22
C LEU A 63 10.40 4.68 -27.28
N LEU A 64 11.17 5.75 -27.47
CA LEU A 64 11.05 6.99 -26.65
C LEU A 64 9.65 7.62 -26.73
N TRP A 65 9.00 7.56 -27.88
CA TRP A 65 7.63 8.06 -28.03
C TRP A 65 6.63 7.27 -27.16
N VAL A 66 6.87 5.97 -26.94
CA VAL A 66 6.03 5.14 -26.09
C VAL A 66 6.14 5.61 -24.64
N LEU A 67 7.35 5.90 -24.15
CA LEU A 67 7.57 6.48 -22.82
C LEU A 67 6.85 7.82 -22.65
N LEU A 68 6.98 8.72 -23.65
CA LEU A 68 6.30 10.02 -23.62
C LEU A 68 4.78 9.86 -23.60
N MET A 69 4.24 9.01 -24.48
CA MET A 69 2.80 8.72 -24.54
C MET A 69 2.33 8.14 -23.20
N SER A 70 3.05 7.16 -22.65
CA SER A 70 2.73 6.55 -21.36
C SER A 70 2.73 7.56 -20.23
N ASN A 71 3.69 8.50 -20.20
CA ASN A 71 3.72 9.58 -19.21
C ASN A 71 2.50 10.51 -19.34
N ILE A 72 2.11 10.89 -20.56
CA ILE A 72 0.91 11.71 -20.78
C ILE A 72 -0.35 10.97 -20.30
N MET A 73 -0.45 9.68 -20.61
CA MET A 73 -1.54 8.82 -20.12
C MET A 73 -1.54 8.74 -18.59
N ALA A 74 -0.37 8.55 -18.00
CA ALA A 74 -0.20 8.50 -16.54
C ALA A 74 -0.64 9.80 -15.86
N VAL A 75 -0.17 10.97 -16.34
CA VAL A 75 -0.56 12.28 -15.80
C VAL A 75 -2.08 12.47 -15.85
N LEU A 76 -2.73 12.11 -16.95
CA LEU A 76 -4.19 12.21 -17.07
C LEU A 76 -4.86 11.28 -16.04
N LEU A 77 -4.54 9.98 -16.04
CA LEU A 77 -5.18 9.00 -15.17
C LEU A 77 -4.93 9.27 -13.68
N GLN A 78 -3.72 9.70 -13.31
CA GLN A 78 -3.42 10.10 -11.94
C GLN A 78 -4.19 11.35 -11.52
N SER A 79 -4.40 12.30 -12.44
CA SER A 79 -5.25 13.47 -12.17
C SER A 79 -6.72 13.09 -11.93
N LEU A 80 -7.22 12.05 -12.60
CA LEU A 80 -8.56 11.51 -12.37
C LEU A 80 -8.63 10.79 -11.02
N SER A 81 -7.62 10.01 -10.67
CA SER A 81 -7.52 9.31 -9.40
C SER A 81 -7.51 10.28 -8.21
N THR A 82 -6.69 11.33 -8.25
CA THR A 82 -6.67 12.37 -7.22
C THR A 82 -8.00 13.13 -7.13
N ARG A 83 -8.62 13.40 -8.26
CA ARG A 83 -9.95 14.04 -8.30
C ARG A 83 -11.00 13.20 -7.59
N LEU A 84 -11.00 11.88 -7.79
CA LEU A 84 -11.88 10.96 -7.08
C LEU A 84 -11.69 11.07 -5.57
N GLY A 85 -10.45 10.93 -5.07
CA GLY A 85 -10.13 11.01 -3.64
C GLY A 85 -10.45 12.36 -3.01
N ILE A 86 -10.21 13.47 -3.72
CA ILE A 86 -10.47 14.84 -3.22
C ILE A 86 -11.97 15.13 -3.14
N VAL A 87 -12.72 14.79 -4.18
CA VAL A 87 -14.13 15.20 -4.32
C VAL A 87 -15.04 14.21 -3.60
N TYR A 88 -14.92 12.93 -3.93
CA TYR A 88 -15.78 11.88 -3.36
C TYR A 88 -15.36 11.49 -1.93
N GLY A 89 -14.06 11.60 -1.59
CA GLY A 89 -13.55 11.28 -0.26
C GLY A 89 -13.44 9.77 0.01
N HIS A 90 -13.46 8.96 -1.06
CA HIS A 90 -13.17 7.53 -1.06
C HIS A 90 -12.03 7.25 -2.05
N ASP A 91 -11.22 6.25 -1.77
CA ASP A 91 -10.29 5.74 -2.76
C ASP A 91 -11.00 4.89 -3.82
N LEU A 92 -10.26 4.56 -4.89
CA LEU A 92 -10.80 3.82 -6.03
C LEU A 92 -11.33 2.43 -5.63
N ALA A 93 -10.66 1.73 -4.71
CA ALA A 93 -11.08 0.40 -4.25
C ALA A 93 -12.37 0.48 -3.41
N GLN A 94 -12.48 1.47 -2.54
CA GLN A 94 -13.70 1.76 -1.78
C GLN A 94 -14.86 2.12 -2.71
N ALA A 95 -14.60 2.93 -3.73
CA ALA A 95 -15.60 3.30 -4.74
C ALA A 95 -16.10 2.07 -5.51
N CYS A 96 -15.20 1.15 -5.90
CA CYS A 96 -15.57 -0.13 -6.51
C CYS A 96 -16.43 -0.97 -5.58
N ARG A 97 -16.04 -1.13 -4.31
CA ARG A 97 -16.82 -1.90 -3.33
C ARG A 97 -18.22 -1.32 -3.11
N ALA A 98 -18.35 0.00 -3.11
CA ALA A 98 -19.64 0.66 -2.95
C ALA A 98 -20.56 0.50 -4.17
N SER A 99 -19.98 0.34 -5.37
CA SER A 99 -20.71 0.38 -6.63
C SER A 99 -20.97 -0.98 -7.27
N TYR A 100 -20.08 -1.95 -7.07
CA TYR A 100 -20.20 -3.27 -7.70
C TYR A 100 -20.75 -4.34 -6.74
N PRO A 101 -21.46 -5.37 -7.26
CA PRO A 101 -21.88 -6.51 -6.45
C PRO A 101 -20.67 -7.33 -5.96
N ALA A 102 -20.84 -8.04 -4.85
CA ALA A 102 -19.76 -8.74 -4.17
C ALA A 102 -18.90 -9.66 -5.09
N PRO A 103 -19.46 -10.50 -6.00
CA PRO A 103 -18.63 -11.35 -6.86
C PRO A 103 -17.70 -10.55 -7.78
N VAL A 104 -18.22 -9.45 -8.38
CA VAL A 104 -17.43 -8.56 -9.24
C VAL A 104 -16.35 -7.84 -8.43
N ASN A 105 -16.70 -7.39 -7.23
CA ASN A 105 -15.78 -6.72 -6.32
C ASN A 105 -14.62 -7.65 -5.91
N TYR A 106 -14.91 -8.93 -5.58
CA TYR A 106 -13.85 -9.91 -5.27
C TYR A 106 -13.01 -10.26 -6.49
N ALA A 107 -13.58 -10.32 -7.68
CA ALA A 107 -12.83 -10.56 -8.91
C ALA A 107 -11.85 -9.39 -9.20
N LEU A 108 -12.31 -8.14 -9.05
CA LEU A 108 -11.45 -6.95 -9.18
C LEU A 108 -10.36 -6.92 -8.12
N TYR A 109 -10.67 -7.29 -6.87
CA TYR A 109 -9.69 -7.43 -5.80
C TYR A 109 -8.61 -8.45 -6.15
N PHE A 110 -9.01 -9.65 -6.61
CA PHE A 110 -8.07 -10.71 -6.97
C PHE A 110 -7.13 -10.28 -8.10
N LEU A 111 -7.65 -9.62 -9.15
CA LEU A 111 -6.83 -9.07 -10.23
C LEU A 111 -5.85 -7.98 -9.73
N ALA A 112 -6.31 -7.14 -8.80
CA ALA A 112 -5.45 -6.11 -8.21
C ALA A 112 -4.35 -6.73 -7.31
N GLU A 113 -4.62 -7.81 -6.58
CA GLU A 113 -3.60 -8.54 -5.80
C GLU A 113 -2.56 -9.22 -6.69
N ILE A 114 -2.96 -9.78 -7.85
CA ILE A 114 -2.00 -10.29 -8.85
C ILE A 114 -1.06 -9.17 -9.30
N ALA A 115 -1.57 -7.99 -9.56
CA ALA A 115 -0.74 -6.84 -9.92
C ALA A 115 0.23 -6.44 -8.80
N ILE A 116 -0.20 -6.45 -7.54
CA ILE A 116 0.69 -6.19 -6.39
C ILE A 116 1.79 -7.24 -6.28
N ILE A 117 1.46 -8.52 -6.44
CA ILE A 117 2.45 -9.60 -6.43
C ILE A 117 3.46 -9.44 -7.57
N ALA A 118 3.01 -9.08 -8.77
CA ALA A 118 3.87 -8.82 -9.91
C ALA A 118 4.81 -7.62 -9.69
N THR A 119 4.32 -6.55 -9.06
CA THR A 119 5.15 -5.41 -8.65
C THR A 119 6.19 -5.84 -7.62
N ASP A 120 5.77 -6.56 -6.57
CA ASP A 120 6.65 -7.02 -5.50
C ASP A 120 7.73 -7.98 -6.02
N LEU A 121 7.41 -8.80 -7.03
CA LEU A 121 8.35 -9.65 -7.74
C LEU A 121 9.47 -8.81 -8.41
N ALA A 122 9.10 -7.74 -9.11
CA ALA A 122 10.06 -6.86 -9.74
C ALA A 122 10.96 -6.14 -8.71
N GLU A 123 10.38 -5.70 -7.59
CA GLU A 123 11.12 -5.07 -6.49
C GLU A 123 12.14 -6.01 -5.86
N VAL A 124 11.72 -7.25 -5.55
CA VAL A 124 12.58 -8.30 -4.96
C VAL A 124 13.77 -8.61 -5.86
N ILE A 125 13.50 -8.86 -7.15
CA ILE A 125 14.54 -9.20 -8.12
C ILE A 125 15.47 -8.01 -8.34
N GLY A 126 14.94 -6.81 -8.52
CA GLY A 126 15.74 -5.61 -8.74
C GLY A 126 16.66 -5.28 -7.56
N MET A 127 16.16 -5.34 -6.34
CA MET A 127 16.99 -5.16 -5.14
C MET A 127 18.06 -6.24 -5.02
N ALA A 128 17.71 -7.50 -5.26
CA ALA A 128 18.66 -8.62 -5.19
C ALA A 128 19.77 -8.47 -6.24
N ILE A 129 19.42 -8.04 -7.46
CA ILE A 129 20.39 -7.70 -8.50
C ILE A 129 21.29 -6.54 -8.05
N GLY A 130 20.71 -5.44 -7.54
CA GLY A 130 21.49 -4.30 -7.05
C GLY A 130 22.47 -4.67 -5.95
N LEU A 131 22.07 -5.50 -4.99
CA LEU A 131 22.95 -6.02 -3.94
C LEU A 131 24.04 -6.95 -4.49
N ASN A 132 23.71 -7.75 -5.50
CA ASN A 132 24.70 -8.58 -6.18
C ASN A 132 25.76 -7.73 -6.90
N LEU A 133 25.33 -6.70 -7.62
CA LEU A 133 26.22 -5.83 -8.40
C LEU A 133 27.14 -4.99 -7.52
N LEU A 134 26.63 -4.47 -6.40
CA LEU A 134 27.39 -3.57 -5.53
C LEU A 134 28.29 -4.32 -4.53
N PHE A 135 27.80 -5.43 -3.97
CA PHE A 135 28.45 -6.15 -2.88
C PHE A 135 28.90 -7.57 -3.25
N GLY A 136 28.64 -8.04 -4.49
CA GLY A 136 28.96 -9.42 -4.91
C GLY A 136 28.08 -10.49 -4.24
N LEU A 137 26.98 -10.11 -3.57
CA LEU A 137 26.11 -11.05 -2.87
C LEU A 137 25.35 -11.91 -3.90
N PRO A 138 25.36 -13.27 -3.78
CA PRO A 138 24.55 -14.11 -4.67
C PRO A 138 23.09 -13.69 -4.70
N VAL A 139 22.46 -13.63 -5.88
CA VAL A 139 21.10 -13.09 -6.08
C VAL A 139 20.07 -13.76 -5.17
N ILE A 140 20.19 -15.08 -4.94
CA ILE A 140 19.29 -15.82 -4.04
C ILE A 140 19.36 -15.26 -2.60
N TRP A 141 20.55 -14.97 -2.09
CA TRP A 141 20.70 -14.35 -0.77
C TRP A 141 20.23 -12.90 -0.78
N GLY A 142 20.46 -12.19 -1.90
CA GLY A 142 19.88 -10.85 -2.10
C GLY A 142 18.35 -10.86 -1.95
N ILE A 143 17.67 -11.84 -2.56
CA ILE A 143 16.23 -12.04 -2.42
C ILE A 143 15.83 -12.26 -0.96
N VAL A 144 16.53 -13.09 -0.22
CA VAL A 144 16.25 -13.32 1.21
C VAL A 144 16.45 -12.04 2.02
N PHE A 145 17.51 -11.28 1.75
CA PHE A 145 17.78 -10.01 2.44
C PHE A 145 16.69 -8.94 2.21
N THR A 146 15.94 -9.02 1.09
CA THR A 146 14.82 -8.08 0.87
C THR A 146 13.72 -8.17 1.93
N PHE A 147 13.64 -9.23 2.73
CA PHE A 147 12.73 -9.25 3.90
C PHE A 147 13.06 -8.18 4.93
N LEU A 148 14.32 -7.75 5.02
CA LEU A 148 14.75 -6.73 5.99
C LEU A 148 14.19 -5.33 5.66
N ASP A 149 13.82 -5.07 4.41
CA ASP A 149 13.21 -3.80 4.01
C ASP A 149 11.86 -3.55 4.71
N THR A 150 11.16 -4.63 5.11
CA THR A 150 9.93 -4.55 5.88
C THR A 150 10.13 -3.79 7.20
N PHE A 151 11.28 -3.93 7.85
CA PHE A 151 11.58 -3.21 9.08
C PHE A 151 11.82 -1.72 8.84
N ILE A 152 12.45 -1.37 7.70
CA ILE A 152 12.64 0.03 7.29
C ILE A 152 11.27 0.68 7.06
N LEU A 153 10.37 -0.01 6.37
CA LEU A 153 9.00 0.46 6.15
C LEU A 153 8.26 0.71 7.46
N LEU A 154 8.30 -0.25 8.40
CA LEU A 154 7.66 -0.11 9.72
C LEU A 154 8.21 1.09 10.50
N PHE A 155 9.52 1.29 10.47
CA PHE A 155 10.15 2.44 11.08
C PHE A 155 9.65 3.76 10.47
N LEU A 156 9.54 3.84 9.15
CA LEU A 156 9.08 5.04 8.43
C LEU A 156 7.60 5.34 8.68
N ILE A 157 6.73 4.33 8.66
CA ILE A 157 5.29 4.49 8.96
C ILE A 157 5.12 5.11 10.36
N ASN A 158 5.86 4.62 11.36
CA ASN A 158 5.80 5.14 12.72
C ASN A 158 6.32 6.59 12.86
N LYS A 159 7.13 7.07 11.91
CA LYS A 159 7.63 8.46 11.89
C LYS A 159 6.69 9.46 11.22
N GLY A 160 5.63 8.98 10.58
CA GLY A 160 4.59 9.77 9.92
C GLY A 160 4.88 10.14 8.46
N MET A 161 3.81 10.49 7.74
CA MET A 161 3.79 10.69 6.28
C MET A 161 4.88 11.64 5.76
N ARG A 162 5.10 12.79 6.41
CA ARG A 162 6.09 13.76 5.93
C ARG A 162 7.53 13.27 5.95
N LYS A 163 7.90 12.44 6.93
CA LYS A 163 9.25 11.86 6.99
C LYS A 163 9.42 10.76 5.94
N MET A 164 8.36 10.00 5.70
CA MET A 164 8.33 9.01 4.63
C MET A 164 8.44 9.66 3.24
N GLU A 165 7.69 10.73 2.99
CA GLU A 165 7.79 11.53 1.76
C GLU A 165 9.21 12.09 1.55
N ALA A 166 9.84 12.61 2.61
CA ALA A 166 11.19 13.14 2.56
C ALA A 166 12.25 12.06 2.28
N PHE A 167 12.10 10.87 2.88
CA PHE A 167 12.97 9.73 2.61
C PHE A 167 12.88 9.29 1.15
N ILE A 168 11.67 9.15 0.62
CA ILE A 168 11.44 8.79 -0.77
C ILE A 168 12.01 9.85 -1.72
N LEU A 169 11.79 11.14 -1.43
CA LEU A 169 12.35 12.22 -2.24
C LEU A 169 13.88 12.17 -2.29
N ALA A 170 14.54 11.81 -1.19
CA ALA A 170 15.99 11.62 -1.16
C ALA A 170 16.43 10.46 -2.07
N LEU A 171 15.70 9.34 -2.08
CA LEU A 171 15.99 8.21 -2.99
C LEU A 171 15.79 8.60 -4.46
N VAL A 172 14.69 9.30 -4.77
CA VAL A 172 14.44 9.84 -6.13
C VAL A 172 15.56 10.78 -6.59
N PHE A 173 16.06 11.61 -5.68
CA PHE A 173 17.19 12.49 -5.95
C PHE A 173 18.47 11.71 -6.26
N ILE A 174 18.76 10.65 -5.51
CA ILE A 174 19.89 9.74 -5.76
C ILE A 174 19.77 9.12 -7.15
N ILE A 175 18.61 8.58 -7.52
CA ILE A 175 18.36 7.98 -8.83
C ILE A 175 18.56 9.01 -9.94
N GLY A 176 17.92 10.17 -9.80
CA GLY A 176 18.02 11.24 -10.81
C GLY A 176 19.42 11.76 -11.00
N LEU A 177 20.19 11.94 -9.90
CA LEU A 177 21.57 12.38 -9.96
C LEU A 177 22.49 11.33 -10.63
N SER A 178 22.30 10.05 -10.31
CA SER A 178 23.07 8.95 -10.91
C SER A 178 22.90 8.93 -12.41
N PHE A 179 21.66 8.94 -12.91
CA PHE A 179 21.39 8.96 -14.35
C PHE A 179 21.79 10.27 -15.03
N LEU A 180 21.72 11.39 -14.34
CA LEU A 180 22.25 12.66 -14.87
C LEU A 180 23.75 12.54 -15.16
N VAL A 181 24.54 11.98 -14.25
CA VAL A 181 25.98 11.75 -14.45
C VAL A 181 26.22 10.77 -15.60
N GLU A 182 25.49 9.65 -15.66
CA GLU A 182 25.62 8.66 -16.74
C GLU A 182 25.29 9.24 -18.12
N MET A 183 24.30 10.12 -18.21
CA MET A 183 23.95 10.83 -19.45
C MET A 183 25.08 11.76 -19.92
N PHE A 184 25.78 12.45 -19.00
CA PHE A 184 26.95 13.23 -19.36
C PHE A 184 28.11 12.37 -19.88
N LEU A 185 28.29 11.16 -19.34
CA LEU A 185 29.30 10.22 -19.77
C LEU A 185 28.96 9.58 -21.14
N ALA A 186 27.67 9.22 -21.35
CA ALA A 186 27.21 8.55 -22.57
C ALA A 186 27.22 9.45 -23.82
N LYS A 187 27.11 10.78 -23.65
CA LYS A 187 27.13 11.79 -24.75
C LYS A 187 26.18 11.41 -25.91
N PRO A 188 24.89 11.21 -25.67
CA PRO A 188 23.96 10.77 -26.68
C PRO A 188 23.80 11.84 -27.79
N GLN A 189 23.48 11.40 -29.01
CA GLN A 189 23.23 12.30 -30.13
C GLN A 189 21.80 12.87 -30.05
N ILE A 190 21.67 14.17 -29.81
CA ILE A 190 20.39 14.87 -29.65
C ILE A 190 19.47 14.68 -30.86
N GLY A 191 20.03 14.70 -32.07
CA GLY A 191 19.24 14.50 -33.30
C GLY A 191 18.54 13.13 -33.36
N GLU A 192 19.19 12.07 -32.90
CA GLU A 192 18.60 10.72 -32.87
C GLU A 192 17.55 10.60 -31.75
N ILE A 193 17.77 11.27 -30.61
CA ILE A 193 16.77 11.36 -29.53
C ILE A 193 15.48 11.98 -30.05
N ILE A 194 15.58 13.11 -30.79
CA ILE A 194 14.40 13.79 -31.33
C ILE A 194 13.63 12.89 -32.32
N LYS A 195 14.34 12.14 -33.17
CA LYS A 195 13.73 11.16 -34.07
C LYS A 195 13.00 10.05 -33.32
N GLY A 196 13.51 9.64 -32.16
CA GLY A 196 12.90 8.62 -31.29
C GLY A 196 11.52 9.00 -30.74
N PHE A 197 11.13 10.28 -30.80
CA PHE A 197 9.77 10.70 -30.45
C PHE A 197 8.77 10.57 -31.61
N VAL A 198 9.20 10.17 -32.81
CA VAL A 198 8.29 9.87 -33.92
C VAL A 198 7.73 8.46 -33.74
N PRO A 199 6.37 8.29 -33.67
CA PRO A 199 5.76 6.98 -33.44
C PRO A 199 6.17 5.93 -34.47
N SER A 200 6.77 4.83 -34.00
CA SER A 200 7.16 3.68 -34.82
C SER A 200 7.20 2.41 -33.96
N ILE A 201 6.76 1.28 -34.51
CA ILE A 201 6.90 -0.05 -33.90
C ILE A 201 7.56 -0.97 -34.94
N PRO A 202 8.88 -1.21 -34.84
CA PRO A 202 9.62 -1.92 -35.88
C PRO A 202 9.18 -3.37 -36.12
N ASN A 203 8.82 -4.11 -35.07
CA ASN A 203 8.44 -5.53 -35.13
C ASN A 203 7.59 -5.97 -33.94
N ARG A 204 7.29 -7.28 -33.83
CA ARG A 204 6.50 -7.86 -32.73
C ARG A 204 7.19 -7.77 -31.37
N ASP A 205 8.50 -7.93 -31.33
CA ASP A 205 9.27 -7.83 -30.09
C ASP A 205 9.26 -6.40 -29.54
N ALA A 206 9.35 -5.41 -30.45
CA ALA A 206 9.17 -4.01 -30.07
C ALA A 206 7.77 -3.73 -29.49
N LEU A 207 6.72 -4.35 -30.03
CA LEU A 207 5.37 -4.24 -29.48
C LEU A 207 5.29 -4.86 -28.06
N TYR A 208 5.89 -6.03 -27.85
CA TYR A 208 5.93 -6.67 -26.53
C TYR A 208 6.62 -5.78 -25.50
N ILE A 209 7.79 -5.24 -25.82
CA ILE A 209 8.52 -4.32 -24.95
C ILE A 209 7.76 -3.01 -24.76
N ALA A 210 7.14 -2.47 -25.80
CA ALA A 210 6.30 -1.27 -25.70
C ALA A 210 5.13 -1.47 -24.72
N LEU A 211 4.49 -2.64 -24.71
CA LEU A 211 3.45 -2.99 -23.75
C LEU A 211 4.00 -3.13 -22.33
N GLY A 212 5.21 -3.69 -22.19
CA GLY A 212 5.95 -3.69 -20.94
C GLY A 212 6.20 -2.27 -20.42
N ILE A 213 6.66 -1.35 -21.29
CA ILE A 213 6.87 0.07 -20.95
C ILE A 213 5.55 0.73 -20.51
N ILE A 214 4.43 0.49 -21.21
CA ILE A 214 3.13 1.03 -20.83
C ILE A 214 2.68 0.49 -19.47
N GLY A 215 2.80 -0.81 -19.24
CA GLY A 215 2.43 -1.46 -17.97
C GLY A 215 3.29 -1.00 -16.80
N ALA A 216 4.59 -0.85 -17.05
CA ALA A 216 5.55 -0.32 -16.08
C ALA A 216 5.29 1.16 -15.75
N THR A 217 4.94 1.98 -16.76
CA THR A 217 4.70 3.41 -16.57
C THR A 217 3.31 3.71 -16.01
N VAL A 218 2.24 3.06 -16.51
CA VAL A 218 0.85 3.34 -16.08
C VAL A 218 0.40 2.25 -15.12
N MET A 219 0.98 2.24 -13.93
CA MET A 219 0.73 1.19 -12.95
C MET A 219 -0.68 1.27 -12.35
N PRO A 220 -1.47 0.18 -12.42
CA PRO A 220 -2.84 0.16 -11.91
C PRO A 220 -2.92 0.37 -10.39
N HIS A 221 -2.03 -0.22 -9.61
CA HIS A 221 -2.01 -0.09 -8.15
C HIS A 221 -1.74 1.35 -7.71
N ASN A 222 -1.01 2.14 -8.48
CA ASN A 222 -0.78 3.56 -8.22
C ASN A 222 -2.04 4.42 -8.38
N LEU A 223 -3.04 3.99 -9.15
CA LEU A 223 -4.34 4.67 -9.21
C LEU A 223 -5.12 4.50 -7.89
N TYR A 224 -5.09 3.29 -7.32
CA TYR A 224 -5.67 3.05 -5.99
C TYR A 224 -4.93 3.86 -4.92
N LEU A 225 -3.61 3.81 -4.93
CA LEU A 225 -2.74 4.50 -3.97
C LEU A 225 -2.98 6.02 -3.99
N HIS A 226 -2.97 6.66 -5.16
CA HIS A 226 -3.09 8.11 -5.28
C HIS A 226 -4.45 8.64 -4.80
N SER A 227 -5.53 7.93 -5.13
CA SER A 227 -6.87 8.30 -4.67
C SER A 227 -7.00 8.27 -3.13
N SER A 228 -6.21 7.45 -2.46
CA SER A 228 -6.13 7.41 -1.00
C SER A 228 -5.16 8.46 -0.44
N LEU A 229 -3.93 8.56 -0.98
CA LEU A 229 -2.89 9.45 -0.46
C LEU A 229 -3.27 10.93 -0.47
N VAL A 230 -4.05 11.39 -1.44
CA VAL A 230 -4.51 12.79 -1.45
C VAL A 230 -5.39 13.13 -0.24
N GLN A 231 -6.01 12.15 0.39
CA GLN A 231 -6.82 12.32 1.59
C GLN A 231 -5.98 12.53 2.85
N THR A 232 -4.66 12.32 2.80
CA THR A 232 -3.74 12.68 3.90
C THR A 232 -3.65 14.19 4.10
N ARG A 233 -4.03 14.98 3.09
CA ARG A 233 -4.04 16.45 3.14
C ARG A 233 -5.33 16.97 3.76
N LYS A 234 -5.20 17.80 4.79
CA LYS A 234 -6.34 18.48 5.42
C LYS A 234 -6.66 19.75 4.63
N PHE A 235 -7.78 19.77 3.94
CA PHE A 235 -8.30 20.93 3.21
C PHE A 235 -9.79 21.12 3.45
N GLY A 236 -10.30 22.36 3.25
CA GLY A 236 -11.70 22.68 3.43
C GLY A 236 -12.60 22.07 2.34
N ARG A 237 -13.84 21.77 2.69
CA ARG A 237 -14.84 21.18 1.76
C ARG A 237 -15.60 22.21 0.93
N SER A 238 -15.31 23.52 1.04
CA SER A 238 -15.92 24.53 0.18
C SER A 238 -15.43 24.36 -1.27
N VAL A 239 -16.25 24.83 -2.21
CA VAL A 239 -15.95 24.77 -3.66
C VAL A 239 -14.58 25.35 -4.01
N LYS A 240 -14.22 26.46 -3.35
CA LYS A 240 -12.92 27.12 -3.54
C LYS A 240 -11.77 26.21 -3.10
N HIS A 241 -11.86 25.61 -1.92
CA HIS A 241 -10.81 24.74 -1.39
C HIS A 241 -10.66 23.45 -2.18
N ILE A 242 -11.78 22.86 -2.66
CA ILE A 242 -11.73 21.66 -3.52
C ILE A 242 -11.06 22.01 -4.87
N LYS A 243 -11.38 23.16 -5.48
CA LYS A 243 -10.70 23.61 -6.72
C LYS A 243 -9.20 23.83 -6.49
N GLU A 244 -8.83 24.44 -5.37
CA GLU A 244 -7.43 24.60 -4.99
C GLU A 244 -6.74 23.24 -4.82
N ALA A 245 -7.33 22.30 -4.08
CA ALA A 245 -6.78 20.97 -3.88
C ALA A 245 -6.57 20.22 -5.20
N ILE A 246 -7.54 20.22 -6.12
CA ILE A 246 -7.41 19.61 -7.44
C ILE A 246 -6.27 20.27 -8.23
N LYS A 247 -6.18 21.61 -8.22
CA LYS A 247 -5.12 22.35 -8.95
C LYS A 247 -3.73 22.00 -8.42
N PHE A 248 -3.52 22.04 -7.09
CA PHE A 248 -2.21 21.78 -6.52
C PHE A 248 -1.79 20.31 -6.66
N ASN A 249 -2.72 19.35 -6.53
CA ASN A 249 -2.40 17.95 -6.79
C ASN A 249 -2.12 17.67 -8.27
N LEU A 250 -2.77 18.37 -9.21
CA LEU A 250 -2.42 18.27 -10.62
C LEU A 250 -0.98 18.75 -10.88
N ILE A 251 -0.58 19.89 -10.28
CA ILE A 251 0.79 20.41 -10.40
C ILE A 251 1.79 19.40 -9.78
N ASP A 252 1.50 18.86 -8.60
CA ASP A 252 2.30 17.82 -7.94
C ASP A 252 2.48 16.61 -8.87
N SER A 253 1.38 16.12 -9.46
CA SER A 253 1.40 14.99 -10.41
C SER A 253 2.23 15.28 -11.65
N ILE A 254 2.08 16.46 -12.27
CA ILE A 254 2.85 16.84 -13.46
C ILE A 254 4.34 16.90 -13.12
N LEU A 255 4.73 17.53 -12.01
CA LEU A 255 6.13 17.64 -11.63
C LEU A 255 6.75 16.29 -11.34
N ALA A 256 6.10 15.47 -10.51
CA ALA A 256 6.62 14.20 -10.06
C ALA A 256 6.71 13.17 -11.21
N LEU A 257 5.66 13.07 -12.05
CA LEU A 257 5.64 12.11 -13.16
C LEU A 257 6.58 12.50 -14.30
N ASN A 258 6.75 13.80 -14.58
CA ASN A 258 7.75 14.22 -15.55
C ASN A 258 9.17 13.97 -15.06
N LEU A 259 9.44 14.09 -13.75
CA LEU A 259 10.73 13.69 -13.19
C LEU A 259 10.99 12.20 -13.41
N ALA A 260 10.00 11.34 -13.14
CA ALA A 260 10.10 9.91 -13.43
C ALA A 260 10.29 9.62 -14.93
N PHE A 261 9.55 10.32 -15.79
CA PHE A 261 9.74 10.21 -17.25
C PHE A 261 11.18 10.52 -17.67
N PHE A 262 11.79 11.58 -17.13
CA PHE A 262 13.20 11.90 -17.46
C PHE A 262 14.17 10.81 -16.99
N VAL A 263 13.92 10.16 -15.86
CA VAL A 263 14.75 9.03 -15.40
C VAL A 263 14.61 7.85 -16.36
N ASN A 264 13.39 7.44 -16.69
CA ASN A 264 13.14 6.33 -17.61
C ASN A 264 13.69 6.62 -19.03
N ALA A 265 13.46 7.84 -19.53
CA ALA A 265 14.06 8.25 -20.79
C ALA A 265 15.60 8.21 -20.75
N ALA A 266 16.21 8.60 -19.63
CA ALA A 266 17.66 8.51 -19.48
C ALA A 266 18.15 7.05 -19.52
N ILE A 267 17.44 6.09 -18.91
CA ILE A 267 17.78 4.66 -18.97
C ILE A 267 17.73 4.16 -20.42
N LEU A 268 16.63 4.41 -21.13
CA LEU A 268 16.46 4.01 -22.52
C LEU A 268 17.51 4.66 -23.43
N ILE A 269 17.75 5.98 -23.26
CA ILE A 269 18.75 6.73 -24.04
C ILE A 269 20.16 6.22 -23.73
N LEU A 270 20.49 5.92 -22.46
CA LEU A 270 21.77 5.33 -22.08
C LEU A 270 22.00 4.01 -22.79
N ALA A 271 21.01 3.11 -22.77
CA ALA A 271 21.06 1.83 -23.45
C ALA A 271 21.21 1.98 -24.97
N ALA A 272 20.50 2.91 -25.57
CA ALA A 272 20.60 3.22 -27.00
C ALA A 272 21.98 3.80 -27.38
N ALA A 273 22.48 4.75 -26.58
CA ALA A 273 23.75 5.43 -26.86
C ALA A 273 24.99 4.53 -26.61
N THR A 274 24.84 3.53 -25.75
CA THR A 274 25.95 2.60 -25.40
C THR A 274 25.80 1.27 -26.12
N PHE A 275 24.79 0.46 -25.79
CA PHE A 275 24.67 -0.93 -26.25
C PHE A 275 24.24 -1.02 -27.71
N TYR A 276 23.14 -0.34 -28.09
CA TYR A 276 22.65 -0.36 -29.47
C TYR A 276 23.71 0.17 -30.46
N LYS A 277 24.35 1.28 -30.12
CA LYS A 277 25.41 1.87 -30.93
C LYS A 277 26.65 0.99 -31.06
N ALA A 278 26.94 0.17 -30.02
CA ALA A 278 28.03 -0.81 -30.05
C ALA A 278 27.67 -2.13 -30.76
N GLY A 279 26.42 -2.29 -31.28
CA GLY A 279 25.94 -3.51 -31.91
C GLY A 279 25.53 -4.61 -30.91
N LEU A 280 25.39 -4.28 -29.62
CA LEU A 280 25.06 -5.21 -28.54
C LEU A 280 23.54 -5.24 -28.31
N TYR A 281 22.80 -5.74 -29.30
CA TYR A 281 21.33 -5.69 -29.30
C TYR A 281 20.64 -6.65 -28.31
N GLN A 282 21.40 -7.56 -27.69
CA GLN A 282 20.82 -8.56 -26.76
C GLN A 282 21.04 -8.22 -25.28
N VAL A 283 21.45 -7.00 -24.96
CA VAL A 283 21.67 -6.56 -23.57
C VAL A 283 20.29 -6.21 -22.97
N ALA A 284 19.59 -7.24 -22.51
CA ALA A 284 18.30 -7.09 -21.81
C ALA A 284 18.41 -7.35 -20.30
N GLU A 285 19.51 -7.99 -19.87
CA GLU A 285 19.74 -8.27 -18.46
C GLU A 285 20.47 -7.11 -17.79
N ILE A 286 19.98 -6.68 -16.63
CA ILE A 286 20.55 -5.55 -15.85
C ILE A 286 22.01 -5.83 -15.46
N GLN A 287 22.34 -7.10 -15.18
CA GLN A 287 23.69 -7.53 -14.81
C GLN A 287 24.69 -7.38 -15.97
N ASP A 288 24.25 -7.66 -17.19
CA ASP A 288 25.11 -7.51 -18.36
C ASP A 288 25.31 -6.04 -18.71
N ALA A 289 24.27 -5.23 -18.57
CA ALA A 289 24.38 -3.78 -18.70
C ALA A 289 25.42 -3.21 -17.72
N TYR A 290 25.37 -3.60 -16.45
CA TYR A 290 26.32 -3.17 -15.43
C TYR A 290 27.79 -3.45 -15.84
N LYS A 291 28.08 -4.67 -16.30
CA LYS A 291 29.45 -5.08 -16.71
C LYS A 291 29.94 -4.30 -17.92
N LEU A 292 29.05 -3.89 -18.81
CA LEU A 292 29.36 -3.21 -20.04
C LEU A 292 29.46 -1.69 -19.89
N LEU A 293 28.92 -1.10 -18.82
CA LEU A 293 28.96 0.34 -18.62
C LEU A 293 30.37 0.89 -18.44
N GLU A 294 31.26 0.23 -17.68
CA GLU A 294 32.63 0.68 -17.48
C GLU A 294 33.42 0.76 -18.77
N PRO A 295 33.53 -0.32 -19.58
CA PRO A 295 34.30 -0.29 -20.83
C PRO A 295 33.69 0.65 -21.89
N LEU A 296 32.36 0.82 -21.91
CA LEU A 296 31.69 1.66 -22.91
C LEU A 296 31.71 3.14 -22.58
N LEU A 297 31.61 3.49 -21.29
CA LEU A 297 31.59 4.88 -20.81
C LEU A 297 32.97 5.38 -20.37
N GLY A 298 33.96 4.48 -20.22
CA GLY A 298 35.31 4.83 -19.78
C GLY A 298 35.37 5.35 -18.34
N SER A 299 34.44 4.96 -17.49
CA SER A 299 34.36 5.42 -16.10
C SER A 299 34.03 4.28 -15.14
N GLN A 300 34.88 4.08 -14.12
CA GLN A 300 34.65 3.12 -13.04
C GLN A 300 33.45 3.48 -12.14
N TRP A 301 33.04 4.75 -12.16
CA TRP A 301 31.89 5.21 -11.37
C TRP A 301 30.53 4.89 -12.00
N ALA A 302 30.47 4.72 -13.34
CA ALA A 302 29.20 4.46 -14.01
C ALA A 302 28.48 3.20 -13.50
N PRO A 303 29.10 2.01 -13.43
CA PRO A 303 28.45 0.83 -12.89
C PRO A 303 28.06 0.99 -11.39
N VAL A 304 28.89 1.68 -10.60
CA VAL A 304 28.58 1.91 -9.18
C VAL A 304 27.35 2.79 -9.01
N LEU A 305 27.25 3.89 -9.77
CA LEU A 305 26.08 4.78 -9.75
C LEU A 305 24.82 4.04 -10.22
N PHE A 306 24.93 3.22 -11.25
CA PHE A 306 23.86 2.37 -11.75
C PHE A 306 23.35 1.41 -10.66
N ALA A 307 24.24 0.71 -9.95
CA ALA A 307 23.85 -0.22 -8.88
C ALA A 307 23.22 0.51 -7.68
N ILE A 308 23.76 1.67 -7.26
CA ILE A 308 23.20 2.49 -6.19
C ILE A 308 21.80 2.97 -6.57
N ALA A 309 21.61 3.45 -7.80
CA ALA A 309 20.32 3.89 -8.29
C ALA A 309 19.30 2.75 -8.34
N LEU A 310 19.73 1.53 -8.74
CA LEU A 310 18.86 0.35 -8.76
C LEU A 310 18.39 -0.06 -7.35
N ILE A 311 19.29 -0.05 -6.37
CA ILE A 311 18.93 -0.31 -4.97
C ILE A 311 17.95 0.76 -4.46
N ALA A 312 18.23 2.03 -4.76
CA ALA A 312 17.36 3.13 -4.36
C ALA A 312 15.97 3.03 -5.01
N ALA A 313 15.90 2.62 -6.28
CA ALA A 313 14.66 2.38 -7.01
C ALA A 313 13.86 1.24 -6.38
N GLY A 314 14.47 0.08 -6.15
CA GLY A 314 13.83 -1.06 -5.49
C GLY A 314 13.35 -0.74 -4.08
N GLN A 315 14.19 -0.06 -3.27
CA GLN A 315 13.83 0.31 -1.89
C GLN A 315 12.67 1.31 -1.85
N SER A 316 12.65 2.28 -2.75
CA SER A 316 11.59 3.29 -2.77
C SER A 316 10.27 2.73 -3.30
N SER A 317 10.28 1.90 -4.35
CA SER A 317 9.07 1.27 -4.89
C SER A 317 8.43 0.27 -3.92
N THR A 318 9.24 -0.45 -3.16
CA THR A 318 8.78 -1.35 -2.08
C THR A 318 7.85 -0.66 -1.07
N ILE A 319 8.14 0.59 -0.70
CA ILE A 319 7.30 1.35 0.22
C ILE A 319 5.94 1.64 -0.42
N THR A 320 5.92 2.08 -1.67
CA THR A 320 4.69 2.42 -2.38
C THR A 320 3.84 1.21 -2.71
N GLY A 321 4.46 0.10 -3.14
CA GLY A 321 3.78 -1.18 -3.38
C GLY A 321 3.10 -1.72 -2.13
N THR A 322 3.76 -1.63 -0.97
CA THR A 322 3.18 -2.05 0.31
C THR A 322 1.96 -1.20 0.69
N LEU A 323 2.05 0.13 0.56
CA LEU A 323 0.92 1.03 0.84
C LEU A 323 -0.23 0.79 -0.13
N ALA A 324 0.05 0.63 -1.43
CA ALA A 324 -0.95 0.35 -2.44
C ALA A 324 -1.71 -0.95 -2.13
N GLY A 325 -0.98 -1.99 -1.79
CA GLY A 325 -1.59 -3.25 -1.41
C GLY A 325 -2.45 -3.13 -0.16
N GLN A 326 -2.02 -2.39 0.87
CA GLN A 326 -2.83 -2.16 2.07
C GLN A 326 -4.15 -1.46 1.71
N ILE A 327 -4.10 -0.43 0.87
CA ILE A 327 -5.27 0.31 0.41
C ILE A 327 -6.22 -0.58 -0.40
N ILE A 328 -5.69 -1.40 -1.31
CA ILE A 328 -6.47 -2.33 -2.13
C ILE A 328 -7.22 -3.32 -1.24
N MET A 329 -6.54 -3.95 -0.28
CA MET A 329 -7.17 -4.90 0.64
C MET A 329 -8.23 -4.23 1.52
N GLU A 330 -7.90 -3.13 2.18
CA GLU A 330 -8.84 -2.40 3.04
C GLU A 330 -10.01 -1.83 2.23
N GLY A 331 -9.74 -1.31 1.03
CA GLY A 331 -10.73 -0.74 0.14
C GLY A 331 -11.73 -1.77 -0.39
N PHE A 332 -11.28 -2.85 -1.01
CA PHE A 332 -12.13 -3.86 -1.61
C PHE A 332 -12.81 -4.78 -0.60
N VAL A 333 -12.09 -5.26 0.41
CA VAL A 333 -12.56 -6.33 1.31
C VAL A 333 -12.99 -5.82 2.67
N ASN A 334 -12.65 -4.58 3.03
CA ASN A 334 -12.89 -4.00 4.38
C ASN A 334 -12.25 -4.85 5.49
N PHE A 335 -11.13 -5.48 5.17
CA PHE A 335 -10.38 -6.31 6.08
C PHE A 335 -9.05 -5.64 6.40
N ARG A 336 -8.72 -5.52 7.69
CA ARG A 336 -7.53 -4.84 8.15
C ARG A 336 -6.63 -5.81 8.88
N ILE A 337 -5.46 -6.07 8.30
CA ILE A 337 -4.36 -6.77 8.96
C ILE A 337 -3.21 -5.79 9.19
N GLN A 338 -2.33 -6.14 10.11
CA GLN A 338 -1.14 -5.31 10.34
C GLN A 338 -0.30 -5.23 9.06
N PRO A 339 0.17 -4.04 8.65
CA PRO A 339 0.88 -3.85 7.38
C PRO A 339 2.06 -4.81 7.17
N TRP A 340 2.80 -5.13 8.21
CA TRP A 340 3.94 -6.04 8.13
C TRP A 340 3.52 -7.50 7.83
N VAL A 341 2.39 -7.98 8.40
CA VAL A 341 1.88 -9.34 8.14
C VAL A 341 1.47 -9.45 6.67
N ARG A 342 0.73 -8.45 6.18
CA ARG A 342 0.34 -8.40 4.79
C ARG A 342 1.57 -8.37 3.87
N ARG A 343 2.55 -7.54 4.20
CA ARG A 343 3.82 -7.45 3.45
C ARG A 343 4.53 -8.80 3.39
N MET A 344 4.63 -9.51 4.51
CA MET A 344 5.25 -10.83 4.56
C MET A 344 4.54 -11.83 3.65
N ILE A 345 3.21 -11.81 3.61
CA ILE A 345 2.41 -12.71 2.76
C ILE A 345 2.66 -12.39 1.28
N THR A 346 2.51 -11.14 0.85
CA THR A 346 2.73 -10.76 -0.55
C THR A 346 4.17 -10.99 -0.99
N ARG A 347 5.13 -10.70 -0.11
CA ARG A 347 6.55 -10.95 -0.37
C ARG A 347 6.85 -12.44 -0.57
N LEU A 348 6.21 -13.31 0.20
CA LEU A 348 6.35 -14.75 0.03
C LEU A 348 5.85 -15.21 -1.35
N PHE A 349 4.68 -14.70 -1.78
CA PHE A 349 4.13 -14.99 -3.11
C PHE A 349 4.98 -14.43 -4.26
N ALA A 350 5.76 -13.38 -4.04
CA ALA A 350 6.71 -12.84 -5.00
C ALA A 350 8.04 -13.62 -5.02
N ILE A 351 8.55 -13.98 -3.85
CA ILE A 351 9.85 -14.65 -3.69
C ILE A 351 9.81 -16.08 -4.22
N LEU A 352 8.74 -16.84 -3.98
CA LEU A 352 8.66 -18.24 -4.41
C LEU A 352 8.81 -18.40 -5.94
N PRO A 353 8.08 -17.65 -6.79
CA PRO A 353 8.30 -17.69 -8.23
C PRO A 353 9.69 -17.21 -8.64
N ALA A 354 10.23 -16.16 -8.00
CA ALA A 354 11.56 -15.65 -8.29
C ALA A 354 12.63 -16.72 -8.06
N ILE A 355 12.62 -17.36 -6.88
CA ILE A 355 13.57 -18.44 -6.56
C ILE A 355 13.37 -19.64 -7.51
N ALA A 356 12.13 -20.05 -7.78
CA ALA A 356 11.84 -21.16 -8.67
C ALA A 356 12.41 -20.92 -10.08
N VAL A 357 12.21 -19.73 -10.66
CA VAL A 357 12.76 -19.38 -11.98
C VAL A 357 14.29 -19.36 -11.94
N ILE A 358 14.90 -18.79 -10.92
CA ILE A 358 16.38 -18.74 -10.80
C ILE A 358 16.97 -20.14 -10.65
N LEU A 359 16.34 -21.04 -9.90
CA LEU A 359 16.82 -22.41 -9.72
C LEU A 359 16.66 -23.27 -10.97
N ILE A 360 15.59 -23.07 -11.75
CA ILE A 360 15.29 -23.88 -12.94
C ILE A 360 16.03 -23.36 -14.16
N TYR A 361 16.01 -22.03 -14.38
CA TYR A 361 16.48 -21.40 -15.61
C TYR A 361 17.77 -20.57 -15.44
N GLY A 362 18.21 -20.37 -14.19
CA GLY A 362 19.39 -19.57 -13.88
C GLY A 362 19.10 -18.08 -13.75
N VAL A 363 20.11 -17.34 -13.27
CA VAL A 363 20.03 -15.88 -13.02
C VAL A 363 19.83 -15.07 -14.32
N ALA A 364 20.25 -15.61 -15.47
CA ALA A 364 20.09 -14.96 -16.78
C ALA A 364 18.63 -14.77 -17.22
N TYR A 365 17.66 -15.36 -16.54
CA TYR A 365 16.23 -15.20 -16.85
C TYR A 365 15.55 -14.11 -16.00
N THR A 366 16.28 -13.44 -15.11
CA THR A 366 15.70 -12.42 -14.22
C THR A 366 15.15 -11.22 -14.99
N GLY A 367 15.82 -10.75 -16.06
CA GLY A 367 15.32 -9.67 -16.89
C GLY A 367 14.03 -10.02 -17.63
N LYS A 368 13.91 -11.25 -18.16
CA LYS A 368 12.67 -11.72 -18.77
C LYS A 368 11.51 -11.77 -17.75
N LEU A 369 11.80 -12.20 -16.52
CA LEU A 369 10.82 -12.23 -15.44
C LEU A 369 10.38 -10.82 -15.02
N LEU A 370 11.31 -9.88 -15.00
CA LEU A 370 11.01 -8.46 -14.77
C LEU A 370 10.08 -7.90 -15.85
N ILE A 371 10.38 -8.10 -17.13
CA ILE A 371 9.54 -7.64 -18.24
C ILE A 371 8.16 -8.30 -18.18
N PHE A 372 8.11 -9.62 -17.92
CA PHE A 372 6.84 -10.35 -17.77
C PHE A 372 5.98 -9.78 -16.65
N SER A 373 6.56 -9.42 -15.51
CA SER A 373 5.81 -8.80 -14.41
C SER A 373 5.13 -7.49 -14.85
N GLN A 374 5.79 -6.68 -15.68
CA GLN A 374 5.23 -5.42 -16.21
C GLN A 374 4.10 -5.66 -17.22
N VAL A 375 4.19 -6.74 -18.01
CA VAL A 375 3.09 -7.16 -18.90
C VAL A 375 1.86 -7.56 -18.08
N VAL A 376 2.04 -8.28 -16.97
CA VAL A 376 0.93 -8.62 -16.05
C VAL A 376 0.27 -7.35 -15.49
N LEU A 377 1.05 -6.34 -15.14
CA LEU A 377 0.52 -5.04 -14.70
C LEU A 377 -0.31 -4.36 -15.80
N SER A 378 0.17 -4.40 -17.05
CA SER A 378 -0.56 -3.83 -18.19
C SER A 378 -1.93 -4.50 -18.40
N LEU A 379 -1.99 -5.83 -18.28
CA LEU A 379 -3.24 -6.59 -18.41
C LEU A 379 -4.29 -6.20 -17.37
N GLN A 380 -3.85 -5.89 -16.14
CA GLN A 380 -4.75 -5.50 -15.06
C GLN A 380 -5.22 -4.03 -15.18
N LEU A 381 -4.49 -3.20 -15.92
CA LEU A 381 -4.72 -1.75 -15.95
C LEU A 381 -6.15 -1.37 -16.39
N GLY A 382 -6.74 -2.07 -17.37
CA GLY A 382 -8.10 -1.83 -17.82
C GLY A 382 -9.15 -1.94 -16.69
N PHE A 383 -8.93 -2.87 -15.76
CA PHE A 383 -9.83 -3.11 -14.63
C PHE A 383 -9.75 -2.02 -13.53
N ALA A 384 -8.71 -1.22 -13.52
CA ALA A 384 -8.61 -0.04 -12.66
C ALA A 384 -9.11 1.24 -13.37
N VAL A 385 -8.75 1.42 -14.65
CA VAL A 385 -9.03 2.64 -15.40
C VAL A 385 -10.52 2.81 -15.74
N ILE A 386 -11.19 1.73 -16.16
CA ILE A 386 -12.60 1.82 -16.56
C ILE A 386 -13.50 2.25 -15.38
N PRO A 387 -13.45 1.60 -14.20
CA PRO A 387 -14.21 2.07 -13.04
C PRO A 387 -13.87 3.52 -12.66
N LEU A 388 -12.59 3.89 -12.70
CA LEU A 388 -12.17 5.27 -12.42
C LEU A 388 -12.85 6.27 -13.34
N ILE A 389 -12.87 6.02 -14.67
CA ILE A 389 -13.52 6.91 -15.65
C ILE A 389 -15.03 7.03 -15.36
N HIS A 390 -15.69 5.92 -15.02
CA HIS A 390 -17.11 5.94 -14.67
C HIS A 390 -17.37 6.81 -13.45
N PHE A 391 -16.61 6.62 -12.35
CA PHE A 391 -16.83 7.36 -11.11
C PHE A 391 -16.58 8.87 -11.28
N VAL A 392 -15.48 9.26 -11.93
CA VAL A 392 -15.18 10.70 -12.12
C VAL A 392 -16.07 11.38 -13.17
N SER A 393 -16.76 10.58 -14.02
CA SER A 393 -17.74 11.08 -15.00
C SER A 393 -19.13 11.25 -14.42
N ASP A 394 -19.43 10.59 -13.29
CA ASP A 394 -20.75 10.59 -12.68
C ASP A 394 -21.04 11.93 -11.98
N LYS A 395 -22.08 12.63 -12.47
CA LYS A 395 -22.51 13.90 -11.89
C LYS A 395 -23.17 13.76 -10.51
N GLN A 396 -23.73 12.59 -10.17
CA GLN A 396 -24.31 12.35 -8.85
C GLN A 396 -23.21 12.24 -7.79
N LEU A 397 -22.08 11.59 -8.14
CA LEU A 397 -20.92 11.44 -7.26
C LEU A 397 -20.08 12.72 -7.17
N MET A 398 -19.76 13.29 -8.31
CA MET A 398 -18.77 14.35 -8.43
C MET A 398 -19.40 15.76 -8.45
N GLY A 399 -20.73 15.86 -8.57
CA GLY A 399 -21.43 17.13 -8.67
C GLY A 399 -20.86 18.01 -9.79
N ARG A 400 -20.56 19.27 -9.45
CA ARG A 400 -19.92 20.24 -10.38
C ARG A 400 -18.47 19.92 -10.73
N PHE A 401 -17.85 18.96 -10.05
CA PHE A 401 -16.48 18.54 -10.29
C PHE A 401 -16.37 17.30 -11.19
N ALA A 402 -17.47 16.83 -11.77
CA ALA A 402 -17.43 15.80 -12.81
C ALA A 402 -16.54 16.26 -13.96
N ILE A 403 -15.84 15.31 -14.60
CA ILE A 403 -14.91 15.63 -15.69
C ILE A 403 -15.63 16.18 -16.93
N SER A 404 -14.94 17.06 -17.66
CA SER A 404 -15.45 17.60 -18.91
C SER A 404 -15.55 16.53 -20.00
N LEU A 405 -16.40 16.77 -21.02
CA LEU A 405 -16.53 15.84 -22.14
C LEU A 405 -15.19 15.58 -22.84
N LYS A 406 -14.35 16.59 -23.02
CA LYS A 406 -13.01 16.47 -23.62
C LYS A 406 -12.13 15.52 -22.81
N THR A 407 -12.09 15.70 -21.49
CA THR A 407 -11.33 14.83 -20.58
C THR A 407 -11.89 13.40 -20.59
N LYS A 408 -13.21 13.25 -20.63
CA LYS A 408 -13.86 11.94 -20.71
C LYS A 408 -13.49 11.20 -22.00
N ILE A 409 -13.54 11.89 -23.15
CA ILE A 409 -13.12 11.31 -24.44
C ILE A 409 -11.65 10.90 -24.39
N ALA A 410 -10.75 11.77 -23.91
CA ALA A 410 -9.34 11.44 -23.78
C ALA A 410 -9.10 10.23 -22.87
N ALA A 411 -9.78 10.14 -21.73
CA ALA A 411 -9.66 9.01 -20.82
C ALA A 411 -10.15 7.69 -21.44
N TRP A 412 -11.28 7.72 -22.20
CA TRP A 412 -11.78 6.55 -22.92
C TRP A 412 -10.88 6.15 -24.09
N LEU A 413 -10.25 7.10 -24.80
CA LEU A 413 -9.25 6.80 -25.82
C LEU A 413 -8.05 6.08 -25.21
N ILE A 414 -7.55 6.54 -24.06
CA ILE A 414 -6.48 5.87 -23.33
C ILE A 414 -6.91 4.44 -22.92
N ALA A 415 -8.07 4.28 -22.30
CA ALA A 415 -8.57 2.97 -21.90
C ALA A 415 -8.72 2.03 -23.12
N GLY A 416 -9.27 2.53 -24.24
CA GLY A 416 -9.39 1.78 -25.48
C GLY A 416 -8.05 1.35 -26.06
N THR A 417 -7.07 2.25 -26.10
CA THR A 417 -5.70 1.95 -26.55
C THR A 417 -5.08 0.83 -25.71
N ILE A 418 -5.16 0.91 -24.37
CA ILE A 418 -4.64 -0.09 -23.45
C ILE A 418 -5.32 -1.45 -23.69
N ILE A 419 -6.65 -1.48 -23.81
CA ILE A 419 -7.40 -2.73 -24.04
C ILE A 419 -7.04 -3.36 -25.38
N VAL A 420 -6.95 -2.57 -26.44
CA VAL A 420 -6.59 -3.06 -27.78
C VAL A 420 -5.19 -3.65 -27.78
N LEU A 421 -4.22 -2.94 -27.23
CA LEU A 421 -2.83 -3.39 -27.19
C LEU A 421 -2.69 -4.67 -26.35
N ASN A 422 -3.33 -4.74 -25.18
CA ASN A 422 -3.31 -5.95 -24.35
C ASN A 422 -4.03 -7.13 -25.02
N SER A 423 -5.13 -6.88 -25.75
CA SER A 423 -5.85 -7.92 -26.50
C SER A 423 -4.96 -8.49 -27.62
N LEU A 424 -4.27 -7.62 -28.36
CA LEU A 424 -3.32 -8.05 -29.38
C LEU A 424 -2.18 -8.89 -28.81
N LEU A 425 -1.64 -8.50 -27.65
CA LEU A 425 -0.61 -9.29 -26.97
C LEU A 425 -1.14 -10.69 -26.62
N VAL A 426 -2.27 -10.78 -25.93
CA VAL A 426 -2.84 -12.06 -25.50
C VAL A 426 -3.13 -12.96 -26.69
N ILE A 427 -3.70 -12.42 -27.77
CA ILE A 427 -3.97 -13.17 -29.00
C ILE A 427 -2.67 -13.70 -29.62
N ASN A 428 -1.63 -12.85 -29.71
CA ASN A 428 -0.33 -13.26 -30.28
C ASN A 428 0.35 -14.34 -29.44
N GLU A 429 0.32 -14.23 -28.12
CA GLU A 429 0.90 -15.22 -27.22
C GLU A 429 0.16 -16.57 -27.31
N ILE A 430 -1.17 -16.57 -27.28
CA ILE A 430 -1.98 -17.78 -27.42
C ILE A 430 -1.70 -18.44 -28.78
N HIS A 431 -1.64 -17.64 -29.85
CA HIS A 431 -1.34 -18.16 -31.19
C HIS A 431 0.05 -18.80 -31.24
N ALA A 432 1.07 -18.16 -30.65
CA ALA A 432 2.42 -18.70 -30.58
C ALA A 432 2.46 -20.03 -29.81
N TRP A 433 1.78 -20.14 -28.69
CA TRP A 433 1.70 -21.37 -27.89
C TRP A 433 0.98 -22.51 -28.61
N LEU A 434 -0.10 -22.21 -29.32
CA LEU A 434 -0.83 -23.20 -30.12
C LEU A 434 0.03 -23.73 -31.27
N MET A 435 0.75 -22.85 -31.98
CA MET A 435 1.63 -23.23 -33.08
C MET A 435 2.86 -24.02 -32.63
N ALA A 436 3.36 -23.76 -31.43
CA ALA A 436 4.47 -24.50 -30.83
C ALA A 436 4.09 -25.90 -30.33
N GLY A 437 2.80 -26.25 -30.31
CA GLY A 437 2.31 -27.55 -29.81
C GLY A 437 2.60 -27.79 -28.32
N GLN A 438 2.86 -26.73 -27.57
CA GLN A 438 3.32 -26.79 -26.17
C GLN A 438 2.16 -26.95 -25.18
N ILE A 439 0.90 -26.86 -25.64
CA ILE A 439 -0.27 -26.81 -24.76
C ILE A 439 -1.13 -28.05 -24.92
N GLY A 440 -1.35 -28.78 -23.81
CA GLY A 440 -2.28 -29.91 -23.78
C GLY A 440 -3.74 -29.47 -23.84
N PHE A 441 -4.62 -30.39 -24.27
CA PHE A 441 -6.05 -30.15 -24.43
C PHE A 441 -6.72 -29.53 -23.19
N TRP A 442 -6.46 -30.04 -22.00
CA TRP A 442 -7.02 -29.53 -20.76
C TRP A 442 -6.55 -28.09 -20.41
N THR A 443 -5.32 -27.77 -20.76
CA THR A 443 -4.77 -26.41 -20.59
C THR A 443 -5.46 -25.42 -21.51
N ILE A 444 -5.81 -25.82 -22.75
CA ILE A 444 -6.56 -24.98 -23.69
C ILE A 444 -7.98 -24.70 -23.14
N ILE A 445 -8.67 -25.73 -22.61
CA ILE A 445 -9.99 -25.53 -22.00
C ILE A 445 -9.91 -24.57 -20.81
N LEU A 446 -8.96 -24.78 -19.90
CA LEU A 446 -8.77 -23.92 -18.75
C LEU A 446 -8.47 -22.46 -19.17
N LEU A 447 -7.59 -22.29 -20.14
CA LEU A 447 -7.23 -20.97 -20.68
C LEU A 447 -8.47 -20.27 -21.27
N PHE A 448 -9.29 -21.01 -22.04
CA PHE A 448 -10.52 -20.48 -22.62
C PHE A 448 -11.53 -20.04 -21.54
N ILE A 449 -11.70 -20.84 -20.48
CA ILE A 449 -12.59 -20.50 -19.35
C ILE A 449 -12.11 -19.23 -18.65
N VAL A 450 -10.82 -19.17 -18.32
CA VAL A 450 -10.23 -18.00 -17.63
C VAL A 450 -10.34 -16.76 -18.50
N LEU A 451 -9.96 -16.85 -19.78
CA LEU A 451 -10.03 -15.71 -20.70
C LEU A 451 -11.47 -15.24 -20.89
N SER A 452 -12.43 -16.16 -21.03
CA SER A 452 -13.85 -15.82 -21.14
C SER A 452 -14.34 -15.10 -19.87
N ALA A 453 -13.96 -15.56 -18.68
CA ALA A 453 -14.33 -14.92 -17.42
C ALA A 453 -13.74 -13.49 -17.32
N VAL A 454 -12.49 -13.29 -17.72
CA VAL A 454 -11.81 -11.98 -17.74
C VAL A 454 -12.48 -11.04 -18.73
N VAL A 455 -12.80 -11.51 -19.94
CA VAL A 455 -13.51 -10.71 -20.96
C VAL A 455 -14.93 -10.35 -20.49
N LEU A 456 -15.67 -11.30 -19.93
CA LEU A 456 -17.01 -11.04 -19.37
C LEU A 456 -16.95 -10.02 -18.23
N LEU A 457 -15.96 -10.10 -17.36
CA LEU A 457 -15.75 -9.12 -16.29
C LEU A 457 -15.47 -7.73 -16.89
N LEU A 458 -14.60 -7.65 -17.91
CA LEU A 458 -14.27 -6.39 -18.58
C LEU A 458 -15.51 -5.76 -19.24
N LEU A 459 -16.29 -6.57 -19.95
CA LEU A 459 -17.56 -6.12 -20.55
C LEU A 459 -18.56 -5.67 -19.47
N TYR A 460 -18.67 -6.41 -18.38
CA TYR A 460 -19.55 -6.07 -17.27
C TYR A 460 -19.21 -4.68 -16.68
N ILE A 461 -17.96 -4.45 -16.29
CA ILE A 461 -17.54 -3.15 -15.71
C ILE A 461 -17.64 -1.99 -16.70
N THR A 462 -17.55 -2.28 -18.01
CA THR A 462 -17.64 -1.26 -19.07
C THR A 462 -19.08 -0.84 -19.33
N PHE A 463 -20.00 -1.79 -19.49
CA PHE A 463 -21.35 -1.50 -20.01
C PHE A 463 -22.42 -1.40 -18.93
N VAL A 464 -22.32 -2.18 -17.84
CA VAL A 464 -23.36 -2.19 -16.81
C VAL A 464 -23.59 -0.83 -16.14
N PRO A 465 -22.56 -0.02 -15.84
CA PRO A 465 -22.80 1.31 -15.29
C PRO A 465 -23.55 2.27 -16.22
N TRP A 466 -23.61 2.01 -17.53
CA TRP A 466 -24.41 2.80 -18.48
C TRP A 466 -25.88 2.36 -18.52
N ILE A 467 -26.15 1.07 -18.27
CA ILE A 467 -27.49 0.49 -18.36
C ILE A 467 -28.25 0.61 -17.03
N LYS A 468 -27.55 0.43 -15.92
CA LYS A 468 -28.09 0.56 -14.57
C LYS A 468 -27.40 1.75 -13.90
N SER A 469 -28.16 2.81 -13.62
CA SER A 469 -27.74 3.73 -12.58
C SER A 469 -27.56 2.89 -11.30
N VAL A 470 -26.31 2.59 -10.95
CA VAL A 470 -26.02 1.84 -9.74
C VAL A 470 -26.53 2.70 -8.59
N PRO A 471 -27.56 2.27 -7.84
CA PRO A 471 -28.03 3.04 -6.71
C PRO A 471 -26.90 3.03 -5.70
N LEU A 472 -26.14 4.12 -5.66
CA LEU A 472 -25.20 4.34 -4.59
C LEU A 472 -26.01 4.32 -3.30
N LYS A 473 -25.79 3.32 -2.47
CA LYS A 473 -26.13 3.43 -1.07
C LYS A 473 -25.45 4.70 -0.62
N SER A 474 -26.25 5.76 -0.43
CA SER A 474 -25.75 7.01 0.15
C SER A 474 -25.07 6.61 1.45
N LEU A 475 -23.74 6.60 1.42
CA LEU A 475 -22.95 6.47 2.63
C LEU A 475 -23.24 7.76 3.41
N LYS A 476 -24.24 7.73 4.28
CA LYS A 476 -24.40 8.74 5.31
C LYS A 476 -23.12 8.66 6.13
N VAL A 477 -22.20 9.57 5.89
CA VAL A 477 -20.88 9.64 6.58
C VAL A 477 -21.08 9.85 8.09
N HIS A 478 -22.19 10.43 8.47
CA HIS A 478 -22.74 10.43 9.82
C HIS A 478 -24.26 10.34 9.67
N ALA A 479 -24.90 9.34 10.26
CA ALA A 479 -26.27 9.54 10.68
C ALA A 479 -26.21 10.78 11.58
N GLN A 480 -26.87 11.86 11.19
CA GLN A 480 -27.32 12.83 12.17
C GLN A 480 -28.42 12.12 12.96
N ASP A 481 -28.02 11.23 13.85
CA ASP A 481 -28.88 10.87 14.94
C ASP A 481 -28.86 12.08 15.86
N ASP A 482 -29.92 12.85 15.88
CA ASP A 482 -30.15 13.82 16.93
C ASP A 482 -29.98 13.07 18.25
N ILE A 483 -29.22 13.67 19.16
CA ILE A 483 -29.05 13.11 20.49
C ILE A 483 -30.47 12.91 21.02
N ASP A 484 -30.83 11.66 21.35
CA ASP A 484 -32.13 11.33 21.91
C ASP A 484 -32.36 12.24 23.11
N PRO A 485 -33.45 13.07 23.13
CA PRO A 485 -33.73 13.94 24.26
C PRO A 485 -33.89 13.19 25.60
N SER A 486 -34.08 11.86 25.55
CA SER A 486 -34.14 10.97 26.71
C SER A 486 -32.78 10.47 27.18
N PHE A 487 -31.64 10.97 26.59
CA PHE A 487 -30.30 10.58 26.99
C PHE A 487 -30.07 10.78 28.49
N GLN A 488 -29.82 9.67 29.19
CA GLN A 488 -29.40 9.68 30.59
C GLN A 488 -27.98 9.15 30.69
N PRO A 489 -27.11 9.76 31.52
CA PRO A 489 -25.76 9.23 31.73
C PRO A 489 -25.86 7.83 32.36
N PRO A 490 -25.04 6.87 31.94
CA PRO A 490 -25.05 5.53 32.49
C PRO A 490 -24.66 5.54 33.98
N GLU A 491 -25.39 4.79 34.82
CA GLU A 491 -25.00 4.52 36.20
C GLU A 491 -24.24 3.19 36.27
N TYR A 492 -22.99 3.24 36.69
CA TYR A 492 -22.19 2.05 36.91
C TYR A 492 -22.40 1.52 38.32
N ARG A 493 -22.99 0.32 38.44
CA ARG A 493 -23.27 -0.34 39.72
C ARG A 493 -22.30 -1.45 40.08
N ARG A 494 -21.60 -2.02 39.07
CA ARG A 494 -20.59 -3.08 39.24
C ARG A 494 -19.33 -2.69 38.46
N ILE A 495 -18.29 -2.31 39.18
CA ILE A 495 -17.05 -1.78 38.62
C ILE A 495 -15.92 -2.77 38.85
N ALA A 496 -15.36 -3.32 37.78
CA ALA A 496 -14.17 -4.15 37.84
C ALA A 496 -12.91 -3.30 37.66
N ILE A 497 -11.89 -3.54 38.47
CA ILE A 497 -10.64 -2.79 38.50
C ILE A 497 -9.49 -3.78 38.40
N ALA A 498 -8.75 -3.75 37.31
CA ALA A 498 -7.55 -4.57 37.15
C ALA A 498 -6.31 -3.79 37.60
N LEU A 499 -5.55 -4.40 38.51
CA LEU A 499 -4.36 -3.84 39.15
C LEU A 499 -3.15 -4.72 38.90
N ASP A 500 -1.98 -4.10 38.73
CA ASP A 500 -0.70 -4.78 38.53
C ASP A 500 0.35 -4.42 39.56
N PHE A 501 -0.07 -3.78 40.66
CA PHE A 501 0.73 -3.31 41.79
C PHE A 501 1.79 -2.28 41.42
N SER A 502 1.52 -1.51 40.39
CA SER A 502 2.38 -0.43 39.96
C SER A 502 2.01 0.93 40.53
N THR A 503 2.86 1.94 40.29
CA THR A 503 2.64 3.31 40.79
C THR A 503 1.38 3.98 40.26
N ILE A 504 0.82 3.48 39.14
CA ILE A 504 -0.40 4.03 38.53
C ILE A 504 -1.66 3.55 39.23
N ASP A 505 -1.63 2.47 39.99
CA ASP A 505 -2.80 1.86 40.62
C ASP A 505 -3.57 2.84 41.52
N HIS A 506 -2.89 3.77 42.17
CA HIS A 506 -3.55 4.81 42.95
C HIS A 506 -4.45 5.70 42.08
N LYS A 507 -3.99 6.09 40.87
CA LYS A 507 -4.80 6.85 39.92
C LYS A 507 -5.96 6.01 39.37
N VAL A 508 -5.69 4.74 39.06
CA VAL A 508 -6.72 3.79 38.59
C VAL A 508 -7.85 3.68 39.60
N LEU A 509 -7.51 3.49 40.88
CA LEU A 509 -8.48 3.42 41.97
C LEU A 509 -9.25 4.73 42.14
N GLN A 510 -8.58 5.90 42.11
CA GLN A 510 -9.24 7.20 42.20
C GLN A 510 -10.27 7.40 41.07
N HIS A 511 -9.91 7.10 39.84
CA HIS A 511 -10.84 7.20 38.71
C HIS A 511 -11.97 6.20 38.77
N ALA A 512 -11.71 4.97 39.20
CA ALA A 512 -12.75 3.95 39.37
C ALA A 512 -13.76 4.33 40.43
N LEU A 513 -13.31 4.86 41.60
CA LEU A 513 -14.21 5.33 42.67
C LEU A 513 -15.00 6.56 42.26
N ALA A 514 -14.44 7.42 41.40
CA ALA A 514 -15.14 8.59 40.85
C ALA A 514 -16.24 8.22 39.83
N LEU A 515 -16.15 7.06 39.16
CA LEU A 515 -17.16 6.58 38.22
C LEU A 515 -18.42 6.03 38.94
N GLY A 516 -18.21 5.35 40.05
CA GLY A 516 -19.28 4.76 40.83
C GLY A 516 -19.72 5.63 41.99
N LYS A 517 -20.99 5.45 42.39
CA LYS A 517 -21.51 6.00 43.66
C LYS A 517 -21.09 5.11 44.81
N PRO A 518 -21.18 5.56 46.07
CA PRO A 518 -20.89 4.72 47.27
C PRO A 518 -21.65 3.38 47.31
N GLN A 519 -22.81 3.29 46.63
CA GLN A 519 -23.61 2.06 46.56
C GLN A 519 -23.15 1.09 45.46
N ALA A 520 -22.18 1.45 44.63
CA ALA A 520 -21.62 0.55 43.62
C ALA A 520 -20.77 -0.54 44.27
N ARG A 521 -20.78 -1.73 43.68
CA ARG A 521 -19.91 -2.85 44.06
C ARG A 521 -18.63 -2.79 43.23
N TYR A 522 -17.49 -2.91 43.88
CA TYR A 522 -16.17 -2.88 43.24
C TYR A 522 -15.51 -4.23 43.35
N LEU A 523 -14.91 -4.69 42.26
CA LEU A 523 -14.09 -5.91 42.20
C LEU A 523 -12.66 -5.55 41.86
N LEU A 524 -11.73 -5.74 42.80
CA LEU A 524 -10.29 -5.63 42.52
C LEU A 524 -9.78 -6.95 41.96
N ILE A 525 -9.12 -6.89 40.82
CA ILE A 525 -8.60 -8.04 40.08
C ILE A 525 -7.08 -7.89 39.97
N HIS A 526 -6.36 -8.93 40.37
CA HIS A 526 -4.94 -9.09 40.05
C HIS A 526 -4.70 -10.45 39.40
N ILE A 527 -3.79 -10.52 38.41
CA ILE A 527 -3.48 -11.76 37.70
C ILE A 527 -2.04 -12.15 38.01
N VAL A 528 -1.86 -13.34 38.61
CA VAL A 528 -0.57 -13.92 38.87
C VAL A 528 -0.06 -14.66 37.64
N GLU A 529 1.11 -14.25 37.13
CA GLU A 529 1.73 -14.77 35.92
C GLU A 529 2.91 -15.71 36.20
N SER A 530 3.10 -16.16 37.45
CA SER A 530 4.17 -17.08 37.80
C SER A 530 4.04 -18.42 37.06
N ALA A 531 5.18 -19.09 36.82
CA ALA A 531 5.19 -20.38 36.12
C ALA A 531 4.33 -21.43 36.83
N PRO A 532 4.38 -21.59 38.20
CA PRO A 532 3.47 -22.47 38.91
C PRO A 532 1.99 -22.08 38.73
N ALA A 533 1.66 -20.79 38.74
CA ALA A 533 0.30 -20.30 38.57
C ALA A 533 -0.29 -20.59 37.19
N ILE A 534 0.55 -20.64 36.16
CA ILE A 534 0.14 -20.98 34.79
C ILE A 534 -0.25 -22.48 34.70
N TYR A 535 0.45 -23.37 35.40
CA TYR A 535 0.25 -24.83 35.32
C TYR A 535 -0.77 -25.37 36.32
N HIS A 536 -0.79 -24.84 37.55
CA HIS A 536 -1.62 -25.35 38.67
C HIS A 536 -2.83 -24.49 39.02
N GLY A 537 -2.90 -23.27 38.45
CA GLY A 537 -4.05 -22.37 38.62
C GLY A 537 -4.36 -22.07 40.10
N GLN A 538 -5.60 -22.36 40.53
CA GLN A 538 -6.07 -22.07 41.91
C GLN A 538 -5.40 -22.89 43.02
N ASP A 539 -4.77 -24.00 42.68
CA ASP A 539 -4.08 -24.86 43.64
C ASP A 539 -2.64 -24.40 43.93
N THR A 540 -2.23 -23.29 43.36
CA THR A 540 -0.88 -22.73 43.57
C THR A 540 -0.83 -21.98 44.89
N ALA A 541 0.02 -22.45 45.79
CA ALA A 541 0.32 -21.85 47.09
C ALA A 541 1.78 -21.34 47.14
N ASP A 542 2.27 -20.76 46.04
CA ASP A 542 3.60 -20.17 46.01
C ASP A 542 3.67 -18.85 46.78
N TYR A 543 4.89 -18.44 47.15
CA TYR A 543 5.13 -17.23 47.93
C TYR A 543 4.62 -15.96 47.24
N GLU A 544 4.72 -15.90 45.90
CA GLU A 544 4.27 -14.78 45.08
C GLU A 544 2.74 -14.62 45.15
N THR A 545 2.00 -15.70 44.92
CA THR A 545 0.54 -15.73 45.02
C THR A 545 0.00 -15.29 46.39
N LEU A 546 0.66 -15.76 47.47
CA LEU A 546 0.26 -15.39 48.84
C LEU A 546 0.52 -13.91 49.11
N LYS A 547 1.63 -13.37 48.65
CA LYS A 547 1.98 -11.97 48.80
C LYS A 547 1.08 -11.05 47.99
N ASP A 548 0.77 -11.43 46.76
CA ASP A 548 -0.13 -10.66 45.88
C ASP A 548 -1.55 -10.62 46.44
N LYS A 549 -2.01 -11.73 47.01
CA LYS A 549 -3.29 -11.78 47.73
C LYS A 549 -3.33 -10.84 48.91
N GLU A 550 -2.24 -10.81 49.71
CA GLU A 550 -2.12 -9.88 50.85
C GLU A 550 -2.11 -8.42 50.43
N VAL A 551 -1.41 -8.07 49.34
CA VAL A 551 -1.36 -6.71 48.82
C VAL A 551 -2.73 -6.30 48.30
N LEU A 552 -3.41 -7.16 47.53
CA LEU A 552 -4.73 -6.90 46.98
C LEU A 552 -5.77 -6.67 48.08
N GLU A 553 -5.71 -7.51 49.16
CA GLU A 553 -6.63 -7.38 50.30
C GLU A 553 -6.35 -6.12 51.11
N ARG A 554 -5.10 -5.68 51.22
CA ARG A 554 -4.73 -4.39 51.85
C ARG A 554 -5.31 -3.20 51.11
N TYR A 555 -5.32 -3.23 49.77
CA TYR A 555 -6.01 -2.21 48.96
C TYR A 555 -7.52 -2.25 49.20
N ALA A 556 -8.12 -3.42 49.23
CA ALA A 556 -9.54 -3.58 49.47
C ALA A 556 -9.94 -3.08 50.87
N GLN A 557 -9.17 -3.38 51.92
CA GLN A 557 -9.42 -2.88 53.27
C GLN A 557 -9.39 -1.37 53.35
N LYS A 558 -8.44 -0.72 52.65
CA LYS A 558 -8.39 0.74 52.62
C LYS A 558 -9.60 1.34 51.93
N ILE A 559 -10.11 0.72 50.88
CA ILE A 559 -11.26 1.22 50.15
C ILE A 559 -12.55 0.97 50.97
N ARG A 560 -12.65 -0.19 51.63
CA ARG A 560 -13.77 -0.48 52.56
C ARG A 560 -13.82 0.52 53.74
N SER A 561 -12.66 0.95 54.26
CA SER A 561 -12.59 1.98 55.31
C SER A 561 -13.12 3.34 54.87
N LEU A 562 -13.20 3.59 53.55
CA LEU A 562 -13.79 4.78 52.93
C LEU A 562 -15.33 4.61 52.68
N GLY A 563 -15.92 3.49 53.07
CA GLY A 563 -17.35 3.21 52.93
C GLY A 563 -17.81 2.57 51.63
N TYR A 564 -16.89 1.98 50.83
CA TYR A 564 -17.23 1.32 49.58
C TYR A 564 -17.31 -0.20 49.72
N ASP A 565 -18.25 -0.83 48.99
CA ASP A 565 -18.40 -2.30 48.94
C ASP A 565 -17.38 -2.89 47.93
N VAL A 566 -16.36 -3.60 48.43
CA VAL A 566 -15.21 -4.08 47.65
C VAL A 566 -14.96 -5.56 47.85
N GLU A 567 -14.93 -6.30 46.75
CA GLU A 567 -14.51 -7.69 46.65
C GLU A 567 -13.10 -7.80 46.00
N THR A 568 -12.39 -8.87 46.30
CA THR A 568 -11.07 -9.16 45.69
C THR A 568 -11.11 -10.46 44.92
N LYS A 569 -10.40 -10.53 43.79
CA LYS A 569 -10.26 -11.74 42.99
C LYS A 569 -8.85 -11.86 42.42
N ILE A 570 -8.17 -12.94 42.77
CA ILE A 570 -6.93 -13.34 42.09
C ILE A 570 -7.29 -14.20 40.89
N GLY A 571 -6.72 -13.88 39.74
CA GLY A 571 -6.72 -14.68 38.52
C GLY A 571 -5.35 -15.30 38.30
N TYR A 572 -5.28 -16.31 37.45
CA TYR A 572 -4.05 -17.07 37.20
C TYR A 572 -3.78 -17.16 35.69
N GLY A 573 -2.52 -17.08 35.32
CA GLY A 573 -2.06 -17.29 33.95
C GLY A 573 -2.11 -16.04 33.09
N ASN A 574 -2.55 -16.15 31.85
CA ASN A 574 -2.49 -15.04 30.91
C ASN A 574 -3.57 -13.97 31.16
N PRO A 575 -3.21 -12.71 31.48
CA PRO A 575 -4.16 -11.62 31.75
C PRO A 575 -5.16 -11.38 30.62
N LYS A 576 -4.76 -11.61 29.36
CA LYS A 576 -5.61 -11.43 28.16
C LYS A 576 -6.83 -12.35 28.17
N VAL A 577 -6.76 -13.48 28.86
CA VAL A 577 -7.82 -14.48 28.96
C VAL A 577 -8.50 -14.43 30.34
N ALA A 578 -7.71 -14.27 31.40
CA ALA A 578 -8.19 -14.32 32.77
C ALA A 578 -9.08 -13.09 33.11
N ILE A 579 -8.67 -11.88 32.72
CA ILE A 579 -9.43 -10.66 32.99
C ILE A 579 -10.85 -10.71 32.38
N PRO A 580 -11.04 -10.99 31.07
CA PRO A 580 -12.38 -11.10 30.49
C PRO A 580 -13.28 -12.12 31.21
N LYS A 581 -12.73 -13.27 31.57
CA LYS A 581 -13.47 -14.33 32.28
C LYS A 581 -13.96 -13.87 33.65
N ILE A 582 -13.11 -13.18 34.42
CA ILE A 582 -13.46 -12.66 35.76
C ILE A 582 -14.48 -11.52 35.64
N VAL A 583 -14.27 -10.59 34.73
CA VAL A 583 -15.14 -9.43 34.49
C VAL A 583 -16.55 -9.86 34.06
N THR A 584 -16.64 -10.85 33.15
CA THR A 584 -17.91 -11.42 32.72
C THR A 584 -18.61 -12.18 33.86
N GLY A 585 -17.86 -12.94 34.65
CA GLY A 585 -18.38 -13.67 35.83
C GLY A 585 -18.94 -12.73 36.91
N PHE A 586 -18.32 -11.59 37.13
CA PHE A 586 -18.80 -10.54 38.05
C PHE A 586 -19.99 -9.74 37.48
N LYS A 587 -20.24 -9.87 36.16
CA LYS A 587 -21.22 -9.06 35.42
C LYS A 587 -20.96 -7.55 35.58
N ALA A 588 -19.72 -7.15 35.40
CA ALA A 588 -19.31 -5.77 35.51
C ALA A 588 -19.98 -4.88 34.44
N ASP A 589 -20.31 -3.65 34.83
CA ASP A 589 -20.85 -2.63 33.93
C ASP A 589 -19.75 -1.81 33.25
N VAL A 590 -18.56 -1.77 33.87
CA VAL A 590 -17.37 -1.09 33.36
C VAL A 590 -16.10 -1.76 33.91
N LEU A 591 -15.05 -1.80 33.08
CA LEU A 591 -13.72 -2.23 33.48
C LEU A 591 -12.77 -1.02 33.51
N VAL A 592 -12.02 -0.86 34.58
CA VAL A 592 -11.00 0.19 34.75
C VAL A 592 -9.64 -0.47 34.92
N PHE A 593 -8.63 -0.02 34.17
CA PHE A 593 -7.24 -0.43 34.39
C PHE A 593 -6.20 0.58 33.93
N GLY A 594 -4.98 0.41 34.43
CA GLY A 594 -3.83 1.27 34.10
C GLY A 594 -3.19 0.87 32.79
N SER A 595 -2.61 1.86 32.10
CA SER A 595 -1.73 1.64 30.95
C SER A 595 -0.32 2.08 31.30
N HIS A 596 0.62 1.13 31.38
CA HIS A 596 2.04 1.42 31.41
C HIS A 596 2.56 1.55 29.99
N GLY A 597 3.35 2.58 29.74
CA GLY A 597 4.11 2.70 28.50
C GLY A 597 5.23 1.67 28.45
N HIS A 598 4.96 0.47 28.00
CA HIS A 598 6.01 -0.52 27.73
C HIS A 598 6.85 -0.10 26.50
N LYS A 599 8.14 -0.43 26.51
CA LYS A 599 9.06 -0.17 25.40
C LYS A 599 8.54 -0.84 24.12
N LEU A 600 8.50 -0.07 23.05
CA LEU A 600 7.93 -0.33 21.70
C LEU A 600 8.07 -1.77 21.15
N LEU A 601 9.15 -2.47 21.48
CA LEU A 601 9.44 -3.82 20.98
C LEU A 601 8.57 -4.93 21.58
N LYS A 602 8.19 -4.84 22.86
CA LYS A 602 7.32 -5.83 23.50
C LYS A 602 5.87 -5.70 23.03
N ASP A 603 5.39 -4.48 22.85
CA ASP A 603 4.03 -4.22 22.33
C ASP A 603 3.89 -4.63 20.87
N LEU A 604 4.98 -4.58 20.09
CA LEU A 604 5.01 -4.98 18.69
C LEU A 604 4.91 -6.51 18.52
N LEU A 605 5.56 -7.27 19.40
CA LEU A 605 5.64 -8.73 19.28
C LEU A 605 4.47 -9.46 19.94
N PHE A 606 3.95 -8.94 21.07
CA PHE A 606 2.96 -9.65 21.89
C PHE A 606 1.58 -8.97 21.95
N GLY A 607 1.42 -7.78 21.39
CA GLY A 607 0.20 -6.97 21.47
C GLY A 607 -0.09 -6.48 22.90
N THR A 608 -0.76 -5.34 23.06
CA THR A 608 -1.14 -4.83 24.39
C THR A 608 -2.25 -5.69 25.00
N THR A 609 -2.21 -5.95 26.31
CA THR A 609 -3.28 -6.62 27.07
C THR A 609 -4.63 -5.92 26.86
N ILE A 610 -4.62 -4.59 26.81
CA ILE A 610 -5.79 -3.73 26.57
C ILE A 610 -6.51 -4.09 25.27
N ASN A 611 -5.79 -4.21 24.16
CA ASN A 611 -6.41 -4.49 22.86
C ASN A 611 -7.09 -5.85 22.82
N THR A 612 -6.49 -6.87 23.43
CA THR A 612 -7.08 -8.21 23.48
C THR A 612 -8.29 -8.26 24.41
N VAL A 613 -8.20 -7.64 25.60
CA VAL A 613 -9.32 -7.57 26.56
C VAL A 613 -10.50 -6.83 25.94
N ARG A 614 -10.27 -5.71 25.26
CA ARG A 614 -11.32 -4.92 24.58
C ARG A 614 -12.13 -5.72 23.56
N HIS A 615 -11.52 -6.67 22.89
CA HIS A 615 -12.21 -7.51 21.90
C HIS A 615 -12.99 -8.67 22.53
N ASN A 616 -12.71 -9.01 23.79
CA ASN A 616 -13.29 -10.15 24.48
C ASN A 616 -14.39 -9.78 25.50
N ILE A 617 -14.68 -8.48 25.68
CA ILE A 617 -15.75 -8.00 26.57
C ILE A 617 -16.61 -6.94 25.85
N ASN A 618 -17.91 -6.91 26.17
CA ASN A 618 -18.89 -6.00 25.55
C ASN A 618 -19.29 -4.84 26.48
N ILE A 619 -18.45 -4.48 27.45
CA ILE A 619 -18.69 -3.39 28.39
C ILE A 619 -17.69 -2.25 28.16
N PRO A 620 -18.00 -1.02 28.55
CA PRO A 620 -17.07 0.10 28.52
C PRO A 620 -15.79 -0.17 29.27
N ILE A 621 -14.67 0.34 28.74
CA ILE A 621 -13.34 0.23 29.37
C ILE A 621 -12.79 1.63 29.57
N LEU A 622 -12.43 1.95 30.80
CA LEU A 622 -11.66 3.15 31.14
C LEU A 622 -10.19 2.81 31.30
N VAL A 623 -9.35 3.39 30.46
CA VAL A 623 -7.90 3.23 30.52
C VAL A 623 -7.28 4.47 31.14
N VAL A 624 -6.65 4.32 32.31
CA VAL A 624 -5.97 5.39 33.01
C VAL A 624 -4.49 5.40 32.61
N ARG A 625 -4.00 6.53 32.15
CA ARG A 625 -2.59 6.70 31.74
C ARG A 625 -1.78 7.46 32.80
N HIS A 626 -0.47 7.23 32.77
CA HIS A 626 0.50 7.88 33.68
C HIS A 626 0.49 9.41 33.53
#